data_b0aeea4001f7b6cfa18382fc825145ac
#
_entry.id   b0aeea4001f7b6cfa18382fc825145ac
#
_cell.length_a   1.000
_cell.length_b   1.000
_cell.length_c   1.000
_cell.angle_alpha   90.00
_cell.angle_beta   90.00
_cell.angle_gamma   90.00
#
_symmetry.space_group_name_H-M   'P 1'
#
loop_
_entity.id
_entity.type
_entity.pdbx_description
1 polymer ?
#
loop_
_entity_poly.entity_id
_entity_poly.type
_entity_poly.pdbx_seq_one_letter_code
_entity_poly.pdbx_strand_id
1 'polypeptide(L)'
;MAFYLSAPQSCPYLPDQDELLILSDPQQVLGSASYDALLQKGFRRNGGLAYRPACPRCDACVSVRIPVERFRLDRGQRRVWQRNQDLQVAVRAPHWDAAHAALFGRYQRLRHPGGGMDEESLRLYQEMILETGGVDAKLLVFSLAAEVVAVALVDIVPAGVSAVYTFYAPEMSARGLGVYAILWQMAWTRSLGLPHLYLGYWVPGSAKMDYKRRYRPLEGFVAGRWRVLPETTGAR
;
A
#
# COMPACT_ATOMS: atom_id res chain seq x y z
N MET A 1 -21.49 11.30 -3.82
CA MET A 1 -21.11 10.04 -3.15
C MET A 1 -21.44 10.20 -1.68
N ALA A 2 -22.21 9.28 -1.09
CA ALA A 2 -22.49 9.26 0.34
C ALA A 2 -21.31 8.63 1.11
N PHE A 3 -21.22 8.95 2.40
CA PHE A 3 -20.21 8.41 3.30
C PHE A 3 -20.86 7.99 4.62
N TYR A 4 -20.31 6.94 5.22
CA TYR A 4 -20.76 6.37 6.48
C TYR A 4 -19.60 6.30 7.47
N LEU A 5 -19.90 6.34 8.74
CA LEU A 5 -18.92 6.04 9.79
C LEU A 5 -18.99 4.55 10.13
N SER A 6 -17.83 3.92 10.28
CA SER A 6 -17.75 2.55 10.79
C SER A 6 -18.18 2.48 12.26
N ALA A 7 -18.49 1.28 12.75
CA ALA A 7 -18.47 1.05 14.18
C ALA A 7 -17.04 1.26 14.73
N PRO A 8 -16.88 1.72 15.98
CA PRO A 8 -15.58 1.77 16.64
C PRO A 8 -14.96 0.37 16.76
N GLN A 9 -13.66 0.25 16.48
CA GLN A 9 -12.89 -0.98 16.62
C GLN A 9 -11.54 -0.66 17.27
N SER A 10 -10.87 -1.65 17.86
CA SER A 10 -9.51 -1.46 18.38
C SER A 10 -8.55 -1.04 17.27
N CYS A 11 -7.74 -0.02 17.53
CA CYS A 11 -6.79 0.49 16.55
C CYS A 11 -5.70 -0.55 16.23
N PRO A 12 -5.46 -0.90 14.95
CA PRO A 12 -4.44 -1.89 14.57
C PRO A 12 -3.00 -1.36 14.66
N TYR A 13 -2.82 -0.06 14.95
CA TYR A 13 -1.53 0.61 14.91
C TYR A 13 -1.03 1.10 16.27
N LEU A 14 -1.92 1.61 17.08
CA LEU A 14 -1.60 2.21 18.38
C LEU A 14 -2.38 1.49 19.50
N PRO A 15 -1.73 1.09 20.58
CA PRO A 15 -2.41 0.46 21.72
C PRO A 15 -3.38 1.46 22.37
N ASP A 16 -4.41 0.95 23.01
CA ASP A 16 -5.36 1.69 23.81
C ASP A 16 -6.10 2.81 23.07
N GLN A 17 -6.23 2.68 21.76
CA GLN A 17 -6.96 3.59 20.88
C GLN A 17 -8.06 2.87 20.13
N ASP A 18 -9.16 3.57 19.85
CA ASP A 18 -10.19 3.10 18.95
C ASP A 18 -10.00 3.68 17.55
N GLU A 19 -10.21 2.83 16.54
CA GLU A 19 -10.29 3.23 15.15
C GLU A 19 -11.74 3.55 14.78
N LEU A 20 -11.92 4.66 14.10
CA LEU A 20 -13.16 5.03 13.43
C LEU A 20 -12.84 5.41 11.99
N LEU A 21 -13.57 4.85 11.03
CA LEU A 21 -13.34 5.10 9.59
C LEU A 21 -14.56 5.81 8.97
N ILE A 22 -14.26 6.77 8.11
CA ILE A 22 -15.22 7.22 7.09
C ILE A 22 -15.07 6.27 5.91
N LEU A 23 -16.18 5.66 5.48
CA LEU A 23 -16.27 4.71 4.38
C LEU A 23 -17.14 5.30 3.26
N SER A 24 -16.74 5.08 2.01
CA SER A 24 -17.63 5.36 0.87
C SER A 24 -18.83 4.40 0.88
N ASP A 25 -19.91 4.82 0.23
CA ASP A 25 -21.12 4.00 0.09
C ASP A 25 -20.82 2.68 -0.63
N PRO A 26 -21.06 1.52 0.01
CA PRO A 26 -20.81 0.21 -0.60
C PRO A 26 -21.73 -0.09 -1.80
N GLN A 27 -22.86 0.60 -1.92
CA GLN A 27 -23.78 0.45 -3.05
C GLN A 27 -23.35 1.22 -4.28
N GLN A 28 -22.36 2.11 -4.16
CA GLN A 28 -21.84 2.91 -5.27
C GLN A 28 -20.49 2.36 -5.76
N VAL A 29 -20.45 2.02 -7.04
CA VAL A 29 -19.19 1.58 -7.67
C VAL A 29 -18.16 2.72 -7.61
N LEU A 30 -17.02 2.44 -7.00
CA LEU A 30 -15.90 3.36 -6.91
C LEU A 30 -15.12 3.35 -8.24
N GLY A 31 -15.39 4.32 -9.12
CA GLY A 31 -14.63 4.48 -10.37
C GLY A 31 -13.31 5.21 -10.18
N SER A 32 -12.39 5.08 -11.16
CA SER A 32 -11.04 5.68 -11.09
C SER A 32 -11.06 7.20 -10.87
N ALA A 33 -11.96 7.95 -11.51
CA ALA A 33 -12.04 9.42 -11.33
C ALA A 33 -12.51 9.80 -9.92
N SER A 34 -13.50 9.10 -9.38
CA SER A 34 -13.98 9.32 -8.01
C SER A 34 -12.90 8.94 -7.00
N TYR A 35 -12.19 7.84 -7.24
CA TYR A 35 -11.11 7.40 -6.37
C TYR A 35 -9.92 8.37 -6.42
N ASP A 36 -9.56 8.90 -7.58
CA ASP A 36 -8.52 9.93 -7.71
C ASP A 36 -8.82 11.14 -6.83
N ALA A 37 -10.04 11.67 -6.91
CA ALA A 37 -10.46 12.80 -6.08
C ALA A 37 -10.40 12.49 -4.58
N LEU A 38 -10.78 11.28 -4.17
CA LEU A 38 -10.71 10.83 -2.78
C LEU A 38 -9.27 10.61 -2.31
N LEU A 39 -8.44 9.99 -3.15
CA LEU A 39 -7.02 9.75 -2.87
C LEU A 39 -6.28 11.06 -2.61
N GLN A 40 -6.56 12.10 -3.39
CA GLN A 40 -6.00 13.44 -3.19
C GLN A 40 -6.46 14.10 -1.87
N LYS A 41 -7.56 13.64 -1.28
CA LYS A 41 -8.07 14.04 0.04
C LYS A 41 -7.67 13.09 1.17
N GLY A 42 -6.66 12.25 0.93
CA GLY A 42 -6.08 11.36 1.93
C GLY A 42 -6.84 10.05 2.14
N PHE A 43 -7.84 9.72 1.33
CA PHE A 43 -8.49 8.42 1.37
C PHE A 43 -7.60 7.31 0.80
N ARG A 44 -7.95 6.08 1.14
CA ARG A 44 -7.36 4.84 0.64
C ARG A 44 -8.47 3.90 0.17
N ARG A 45 -8.11 2.82 -0.52
CA ARG A 45 -9.05 1.78 -0.95
C ARG A 45 -8.73 0.44 -0.28
N ASN A 46 -9.77 -0.28 0.07
CA ASN A 46 -9.72 -1.69 0.40
C ASN A 46 -10.94 -2.37 -0.24
N GLY A 47 -10.72 -3.41 -1.06
CA GLY A 47 -11.80 -3.95 -1.87
C GLY A 47 -12.45 -2.88 -2.75
N GLY A 48 -13.77 -2.85 -2.83
CA GLY A 48 -14.54 -1.86 -3.56
C GLY A 48 -14.76 -0.53 -2.81
N LEU A 49 -14.24 -0.37 -1.59
CA LEU A 49 -14.52 0.77 -0.71
C LEU A 49 -13.33 1.72 -0.55
N ALA A 50 -13.61 3.01 -0.65
CA ALA A 50 -12.66 4.03 -0.18
C ALA A 50 -12.89 4.32 1.32
N TYR A 51 -11.79 4.53 2.05
CA TYR A 51 -11.84 4.80 3.47
C TYR A 51 -10.80 5.83 3.90
N ARG A 52 -11.08 6.49 5.03
CA ARG A 52 -10.14 7.39 5.74
C ARG A 52 -10.40 7.33 7.24
N PRO A 53 -9.34 7.28 8.09
CA PRO A 53 -9.48 7.42 9.53
C PRO A 53 -10.17 8.74 9.92
N ALA A 54 -11.07 8.66 10.90
CA ALA A 54 -11.80 9.80 11.46
C ALA A 54 -11.94 9.65 13.00
N CYS A 55 -10.88 9.19 13.64
CA CYS A 55 -10.85 8.94 15.07
C CYS A 55 -11.02 10.25 15.85
N PRO A 56 -11.98 10.38 16.78
CA PRO A 56 -12.30 11.66 17.42
C PRO A 56 -11.20 12.19 18.33
N ARG A 57 -10.28 11.33 18.79
CA ARG A 57 -9.20 11.67 19.73
C ARG A 57 -7.80 11.42 19.17
N CYS A 58 -7.68 11.11 17.87
CA CYS A 58 -6.40 10.76 17.26
C CYS A 58 -6.35 11.15 15.78
N ASP A 59 -5.28 11.80 15.35
CA ASP A 59 -4.99 12.19 13.97
C ASP A 59 -3.64 11.63 13.46
N ALA A 60 -3.11 10.61 14.13
CA ALA A 60 -1.80 10.04 13.82
C ALA A 60 -1.69 9.37 12.45
N CYS A 61 -2.80 8.98 11.82
CA CYS A 61 -2.81 8.35 10.50
C CYS A 61 -2.64 9.38 9.39
N VAL A 62 -1.41 9.63 8.98
CA VAL A 62 -1.08 10.57 7.90
C VAL A 62 -1.00 9.82 6.57
N SER A 63 -1.90 10.13 5.61
CA SER A 63 -1.77 9.62 4.25
C SER A 63 -0.51 10.17 3.60
N VAL A 64 0.34 9.30 3.00
CA VAL A 64 1.63 9.71 2.46
C VAL A 64 1.80 9.31 1.01
N ARG A 65 2.57 10.15 0.25
CA ARG A 65 2.95 9.91 -1.14
C ARG A 65 4.39 10.38 -1.41
N ILE A 66 4.96 9.86 -2.46
CA ILE A 66 6.31 10.19 -2.91
C ILE A 66 6.21 10.89 -4.28
N PRO A 67 6.72 12.12 -4.45
CA PRO A 67 6.88 12.74 -5.77
C PRO A 67 8.02 12.02 -6.53
N VAL A 68 7.67 11.13 -7.48
CA VAL A 68 8.62 10.17 -8.06
C VAL A 68 9.75 10.83 -8.84
N GLU A 69 9.54 12.02 -9.44
CA GLU A 69 10.58 12.76 -10.14
C GLU A 69 11.65 13.31 -9.18
N ARG A 70 11.28 13.61 -7.95
CA ARG A 70 12.18 14.16 -6.93
C ARG A 70 12.86 13.09 -6.10
N PHE A 71 12.38 11.84 -6.14
CA PHE A 71 12.94 10.74 -5.37
C PHE A 71 14.32 10.35 -5.87
N ARG A 72 15.24 10.08 -4.93
CA ARG A 72 16.58 9.56 -5.20
C ARG A 72 16.86 8.39 -4.26
N LEU A 73 17.37 7.29 -4.82
CA LEU A 73 17.76 6.11 -4.04
C LEU A 73 18.86 6.44 -3.04
N ASP A 74 18.68 6.05 -1.79
CA ASP A 74 19.78 6.00 -0.83
C ASP A 74 20.74 4.82 -1.11
N ARG A 75 21.80 4.70 -0.30
CA ARG A 75 22.80 3.63 -0.46
C ARG A 75 22.21 2.23 -0.23
N GLY A 76 21.32 2.09 0.76
CA GLY A 76 20.65 0.83 1.07
C GLY A 76 19.68 0.42 -0.03
N GLN A 77 18.87 1.35 -0.50
CA GLN A 77 17.91 1.17 -1.58
C GLN A 77 18.61 0.80 -2.89
N ARG A 78 19.74 1.43 -3.22
CA ARG A 78 20.56 1.05 -4.40
C ARG A 78 21.03 -0.39 -4.33
N ARG A 79 21.47 -0.85 -3.15
CA ARG A 79 21.89 -2.26 -2.97
C ARG A 79 20.72 -3.23 -3.16
N VAL A 80 19.54 -2.90 -2.62
CA VAL A 80 18.33 -3.72 -2.82
C VAL A 80 17.93 -3.72 -4.28
N TRP A 81 17.95 -2.58 -4.96
CA TRP A 81 17.64 -2.46 -6.37
C TRP A 81 18.57 -3.35 -7.21
N GLN A 82 19.88 -3.26 -7.01
CA GLN A 82 20.87 -4.05 -7.75
C GLN A 82 20.74 -5.57 -7.48
N ARG A 83 20.47 -5.96 -6.23
CA ARG A 83 20.33 -7.37 -5.84
C ARG A 83 19.17 -8.08 -6.54
N ASN A 84 18.17 -7.36 -6.97
CA ASN A 84 16.93 -7.92 -7.52
C ASN A 84 16.76 -7.65 -9.02
N GLN A 85 17.83 -7.32 -9.74
CA GLN A 85 17.79 -7.11 -11.20
C GLN A 85 17.56 -8.42 -11.99
N ASP A 86 17.70 -9.56 -11.35
CA ASP A 86 17.37 -10.89 -11.87
C ASP A 86 15.88 -11.23 -11.83
N LEU A 87 15.07 -10.39 -11.18
CA LEU A 87 13.63 -10.57 -11.14
C LEU A 87 12.97 -10.08 -12.44
N GLN A 88 12.12 -10.92 -12.99
CA GLN A 88 11.19 -10.50 -14.05
C GLN A 88 9.93 -9.93 -13.42
N VAL A 89 9.41 -8.83 -13.98
CA VAL A 89 8.20 -8.20 -13.50
C VAL A 89 7.16 -8.10 -14.61
N ALA A 90 6.01 -8.73 -14.38
CA ALA A 90 4.87 -8.67 -15.28
C ALA A 90 3.75 -7.81 -14.68
N VAL A 91 3.19 -6.91 -15.50
CA VAL A 91 1.99 -6.13 -15.14
C VAL A 91 0.77 -6.89 -15.68
N ARG A 92 -0.18 -7.21 -14.80
CA ARG A 92 -1.39 -8.01 -15.14
C ARG A 92 -2.65 -7.32 -14.62
N ALA A 93 -3.77 -7.58 -15.26
CA ALA A 93 -5.07 -7.29 -14.66
C ALA A 93 -5.26 -8.17 -13.41
N PRO A 94 -6.02 -7.72 -12.40
CA PRO A 94 -6.41 -8.56 -11.26
C PRO A 94 -7.11 -9.83 -11.74
N HIS A 95 -6.61 -10.96 -11.29
CA HIS A 95 -7.15 -12.29 -11.60
C HIS A 95 -6.83 -13.26 -10.49
N TRP A 96 -7.61 -14.34 -10.41
CA TRP A 96 -7.30 -15.46 -9.53
C TRP A 96 -6.07 -16.21 -10.04
N ASP A 97 -5.16 -16.49 -9.12
CA ASP A 97 -3.98 -17.33 -9.40
C ASP A 97 -3.63 -18.14 -8.15
N ALA A 98 -3.50 -19.46 -8.30
CA ALA A 98 -3.24 -20.36 -7.18
C ALA A 98 -1.85 -20.15 -6.56
N ALA A 99 -0.83 -19.80 -7.35
CA ALA A 99 0.52 -19.51 -6.84
C ALA A 99 0.52 -18.20 -6.05
N HIS A 100 -0.21 -17.18 -6.51
CA HIS A 100 -0.38 -15.93 -5.76
C HIS A 100 -1.08 -16.17 -4.42
N ALA A 101 -2.18 -16.94 -4.42
CA ALA A 101 -2.94 -17.27 -3.22
C ALA A 101 -2.09 -18.06 -2.21
N ALA A 102 -1.32 -19.04 -2.67
CA ALA A 102 -0.40 -19.81 -1.84
C ALA A 102 0.70 -18.92 -1.24
N LEU A 103 1.28 -18.00 -2.03
CA LEU A 103 2.26 -17.03 -1.56
C LEU A 103 1.65 -16.08 -0.52
N PHE A 104 0.43 -15.60 -0.76
CA PHE A 104 -0.30 -14.76 0.18
C PHE A 104 -0.51 -15.46 1.52
N GLY A 105 -0.97 -16.71 1.52
CA GLY A 105 -1.15 -17.50 2.75
C GLY A 105 0.17 -17.70 3.51
N ARG A 106 1.30 -18.00 2.82
CA ARG A 106 2.62 -18.09 3.47
C ARG A 106 3.04 -16.76 4.11
N TYR A 107 2.85 -15.65 3.37
CA TYR A 107 3.16 -14.31 3.86
C TYR A 107 2.36 -13.95 5.11
N GLN A 108 1.04 -14.22 5.11
CA GLN A 108 0.16 -13.92 6.26
C GLN A 108 0.59 -14.69 7.51
N ARG A 109 0.78 -16.01 7.42
CA ARG A 109 1.19 -16.82 8.57
C ARG A 109 2.50 -16.37 9.23
N LEU A 110 3.48 -15.94 8.43
CA LEU A 110 4.80 -15.57 8.96
C LEU A 110 4.90 -14.10 9.37
N ARG A 111 4.13 -13.21 8.75
CA ARG A 111 4.18 -11.75 9.04
C ARG A 111 3.14 -11.28 10.03
N HIS A 112 2.05 -12.02 10.18
CA HIS A 112 0.92 -11.66 11.04
C HIS A 112 0.44 -12.85 11.88
N PRO A 113 1.30 -13.49 12.67
CA PRO A 113 0.89 -14.63 13.50
C PRO A 113 -0.17 -14.19 14.49
N GLY A 114 -1.27 -14.97 14.59
CA GLY A 114 -2.39 -14.68 15.48
C GLY A 114 -3.31 -13.54 15.02
N GLY A 115 -3.15 -13.04 13.81
CA GLY A 115 -3.98 -11.94 13.27
C GLY A 115 -5.37 -12.34 12.75
N GLY A 116 -5.83 -13.57 12.98
CA GLY A 116 -7.14 -14.07 12.53
C GLY A 116 -7.29 -14.23 11.01
N MET A 117 -6.21 -13.99 10.26
CA MET A 117 -6.20 -14.05 8.79
C MET A 117 -5.82 -15.43 8.22
N ASP A 118 -5.40 -16.37 9.07
CA ASP A 118 -4.85 -17.65 8.60
C ASP A 118 -5.89 -18.58 7.99
N GLU A 119 -7.07 -18.67 8.60
CA GLU A 119 -8.16 -19.53 8.12
C GLU A 119 -8.97 -18.89 6.99
N GLU A 120 -8.99 -17.55 6.92
CA GLU A 120 -9.68 -16.77 5.90
C GLU A 120 -8.79 -16.25 4.78
N SER A 121 -7.53 -16.68 4.71
CA SER A 121 -6.55 -16.11 3.78
C SER A 121 -6.97 -16.15 2.30
N LEU A 122 -7.68 -17.20 1.87
CA LEU A 122 -8.20 -17.30 0.52
C LEU A 122 -9.32 -16.30 0.24
N ARG A 123 -10.24 -16.14 1.17
CA ARG A 123 -11.33 -15.17 1.07
C ARG A 123 -10.78 -13.74 1.06
N LEU A 124 -9.88 -13.42 1.96
CA LEU A 124 -9.21 -12.11 2.02
C LEU A 124 -8.43 -11.81 0.75
N TYR A 125 -7.73 -12.81 0.19
CA TYR A 125 -7.06 -12.66 -1.09
C TYR A 125 -8.06 -12.32 -2.20
N GLN A 126 -9.18 -13.05 -2.29
CA GLN A 126 -10.23 -12.82 -3.28
C GLN A 126 -10.83 -11.41 -3.14
N GLU A 127 -11.29 -11.05 -1.95
CA GLU A 127 -11.87 -9.74 -1.67
C GLU A 127 -10.89 -8.59 -2.00
N MET A 128 -9.63 -8.72 -1.59
CA MET A 128 -8.63 -7.67 -1.79
C MET A 128 -8.22 -7.53 -3.26
N ILE A 129 -8.00 -8.66 -3.96
CA ILE A 129 -7.41 -8.68 -5.30
C ILE A 129 -8.47 -8.57 -6.39
N LEU A 130 -9.64 -9.21 -6.23
CA LEU A 130 -10.63 -9.28 -7.28
C LEU A 130 -11.71 -8.21 -7.16
N GLU A 131 -12.03 -7.77 -5.95
CA GLU A 131 -13.04 -6.74 -5.73
C GLU A 131 -12.44 -5.33 -5.84
N THR A 132 -12.05 -4.95 -7.04
CA THR A 132 -11.41 -3.65 -7.30
C THR A 132 -12.41 -2.53 -7.59
N GLY A 133 -13.72 -2.81 -7.61
CA GLY A 133 -14.74 -1.86 -8.06
C GLY A 133 -14.53 -1.50 -9.54
N GLY A 134 -14.65 -0.22 -9.87
CA GLY A 134 -14.37 0.33 -11.21
C GLY A 134 -13.01 1.02 -11.31
N VAL A 135 -12.08 0.74 -10.39
CA VAL A 135 -10.74 1.35 -10.39
C VAL A 135 -9.81 0.56 -11.32
N ASP A 136 -8.96 1.26 -12.06
CA ASP A 136 -7.93 0.63 -12.91
C ASP A 136 -6.82 0.02 -12.02
N ALA A 137 -7.08 -1.18 -11.53
CA ALA A 137 -6.16 -1.94 -10.69
C ALA A 137 -5.24 -2.83 -11.54
N LYS A 138 -4.01 -3.02 -11.06
CA LYS A 138 -3.01 -3.92 -11.66
C LYS A 138 -2.34 -4.77 -10.59
N LEU A 139 -1.95 -5.98 -10.99
CA LEU A 139 -1.02 -6.81 -10.26
C LEU A 139 0.38 -6.65 -10.88
N LEU A 140 1.34 -6.31 -10.06
CA LEU A 140 2.77 -6.36 -10.39
C LEU A 140 3.29 -7.68 -9.84
N VAL A 141 3.58 -8.62 -10.74
CA VAL A 141 4.01 -9.98 -10.40
C VAL A 141 5.51 -10.08 -10.60
N PHE A 142 6.24 -10.32 -9.51
CA PHE A 142 7.70 -10.46 -9.51
C PHE A 142 8.06 -11.94 -9.46
N SER A 143 8.84 -12.39 -10.43
CA SER A 143 9.24 -13.80 -10.55
C SER A 143 10.76 -13.96 -10.62
N LEU A 144 11.26 -15.00 -9.97
CA LEU A 144 12.65 -15.47 -10.06
C LEU A 144 12.61 -16.84 -10.74
N ALA A 145 13.23 -16.99 -11.91
CA ALA A 145 13.26 -18.24 -12.67
C ALA A 145 11.88 -18.93 -12.75
N ALA A 146 10.84 -18.18 -13.09
CA ALA A 146 9.45 -18.61 -13.20
C ALA A 146 8.70 -18.84 -11.87
N GLU A 147 9.34 -18.80 -10.72
CA GLU A 147 8.67 -18.83 -9.42
C GLU A 147 8.22 -17.42 -9.01
N VAL A 148 6.94 -17.27 -8.61
CA VAL A 148 6.42 -15.99 -8.11
C VAL A 148 6.93 -15.76 -6.68
N VAL A 149 7.70 -14.69 -6.51
CA VAL A 149 8.34 -14.33 -5.22
C VAL A 149 7.76 -13.08 -4.57
N ALA A 150 7.05 -12.25 -5.31
CA ALA A 150 6.29 -11.13 -4.76
C ALA A 150 5.15 -10.74 -5.69
N VAL A 151 4.07 -10.20 -5.11
CA VAL A 151 2.94 -9.61 -5.85
C VAL A 151 2.58 -8.30 -5.17
N ALA A 152 2.36 -7.25 -5.97
CA ALA A 152 1.86 -5.98 -5.49
C ALA A 152 0.57 -5.62 -6.23
N LEU A 153 -0.51 -5.39 -5.48
CA LEU A 153 -1.73 -4.76 -5.99
C LEU A 153 -1.56 -3.26 -5.96
N VAL A 154 -1.81 -2.63 -7.09
CA VAL A 154 -1.74 -1.18 -7.24
C VAL A 154 -2.94 -0.66 -8.03
N ASP A 155 -3.31 0.59 -7.80
CA ASP A 155 -4.31 1.29 -8.59
C ASP A 155 -3.67 2.41 -9.38
N ILE A 156 -4.13 2.60 -10.63
CA ILE A 156 -3.68 3.69 -11.50
C ILE A 156 -4.78 4.76 -11.52
N VAL A 157 -4.39 5.97 -11.17
CA VAL A 157 -5.26 7.15 -11.22
C VAL A 157 -4.49 8.34 -11.81
N PRO A 158 -5.16 9.40 -12.31
CA PRO A 158 -4.48 10.57 -12.87
C PRO A 158 -3.45 11.23 -11.95
N ALA A 159 -3.69 11.24 -10.63
CA ALA A 159 -2.75 11.80 -9.66
C ALA A 159 -1.56 10.90 -9.32
N GLY A 160 -1.52 9.65 -9.81
CA GLY A 160 -0.40 8.74 -9.56
C GLY A 160 -0.77 7.27 -9.48
N VAL A 161 0.14 6.47 -8.94
CA VAL A 161 -0.09 5.07 -8.59
C VAL A 161 -0.32 4.97 -7.09
N SER A 162 -1.31 4.18 -6.70
CA SER A 162 -1.62 3.90 -5.29
C SER A 162 -1.19 2.47 -4.96
N ALA A 163 -0.16 2.31 -4.13
CA ALA A 163 0.23 1.01 -3.58
C ALA A 163 -0.84 0.54 -2.59
N VAL A 164 -1.61 -0.47 -2.96
CA VAL A 164 -2.71 -0.99 -2.13
C VAL A 164 -2.19 -2.04 -1.17
N TYR A 165 -1.59 -3.11 -1.69
CA TYR A 165 -1.04 -4.18 -0.88
C TYR A 165 0.14 -4.86 -1.58
N THR A 166 1.11 -5.32 -0.79
CA THR A 166 2.26 -6.09 -1.30
C THR A 166 2.54 -7.25 -0.38
N PHE A 167 2.64 -8.44 -0.95
CA PHE A 167 3.06 -9.65 -0.24
C PHE A 167 4.20 -10.33 -1.01
N TYR A 168 5.04 -11.05 -0.29
CA TYR A 168 6.27 -11.61 -0.86
C TYR A 168 6.75 -12.83 -0.06
N ALA A 169 7.65 -13.61 -0.64
CA ALA A 169 8.27 -14.78 -0.03
C ALA A 169 9.07 -14.39 1.22
N PRO A 170 8.56 -14.69 2.43
CA PRO A 170 9.22 -14.26 3.68
C PRO A 170 10.59 -14.92 3.87
N GLU A 171 10.76 -16.12 3.35
CA GLU A 171 12.01 -16.89 3.35
C GLU A 171 13.13 -16.19 2.58
N MET A 172 12.80 -15.30 1.65
CA MET A 172 13.76 -14.49 0.89
C MET A 172 14.05 -13.12 1.53
N SER A 173 13.99 -13.02 2.85
CA SER A 173 14.15 -11.76 3.58
C SER A 173 15.45 -11.01 3.24
N ALA A 174 16.54 -11.72 2.96
CA ALA A 174 17.83 -11.14 2.57
C ALA A 174 17.75 -10.33 1.26
N ARG A 175 16.77 -10.58 0.38
CA ARG A 175 16.57 -9.83 -0.85
C ARG A 175 15.93 -8.46 -0.63
N GLY A 176 15.16 -8.27 0.45
CA GLY A 176 14.44 -7.03 0.72
C GLY A 176 13.31 -6.78 -0.28
N LEU A 177 12.56 -7.84 -0.64
CA LEU A 177 11.53 -7.81 -1.70
C LEU A 177 10.47 -6.73 -1.49
N GLY A 178 10.04 -6.47 -0.25
CA GLY A 178 9.09 -5.38 0.03
C GLY A 178 9.64 -3.99 -0.30
N VAL A 179 10.93 -3.75 -0.05
CA VAL A 179 11.61 -2.51 -0.45
C VAL A 179 11.74 -2.45 -1.97
N TYR A 180 12.17 -3.54 -2.59
CA TYR A 180 12.31 -3.61 -4.05
C TYR A 180 10.99 -3.34 -4.77
N ALA A 181 9.88 -3.93 -4.29
CA ALA A 181 8.57 -3.71 -4.87
C ALA A 181 8.17 -2.22 -4.86
N ILE A 182 8.44 -1.49 -3.77
CA ILE A 182 8.19 -0.04 -3.70
C ILE A 182 9.08 0.73 -4.67
N LEU A 183 10.38 0.40 -4.74
CA LEU A 183 11.31 1.05 -5.66
C LEU A 183 10.91 0.81 -7.12
N TRP A 184 10.49 -0.40 -7.45
CA TRP A 184 10.00 -0.74 -8.77
C TRP A 184 8.71 0.01 -9.11
N GLN A 185 7.76 0.08 -8.18
CA GLN A 185 6.54 0.88 -8.34
C GLN A 185 6.86 2.36 -8.62
N MET A 186 7.84 2.94 -7.95
CA MET A 186 8.27 4.33 -8.23
C MET A 186 8.85 4.49 -9.64
N ALA A 187 9.72 3.57 -10.06
CA ALA A 187 10.29 3.58 -11.40
C ALA A 187 9.18 3.43 -12.47
N TRP A 188 8.25 2.54 -12.23
CA TRP A 188 7.11 2.32 -13.12
C TRP A 188 6.15 3.51 -13.13
N THR A 189 5.82 4.10 -11.99
CA THR A 189 5.01 5.32 -11.90
C THR A 189 5.62 6.44 -12.76
N ARG A 190 6.95 6.61 -12.70
CA ARG A 190 7.67 7.57 -13.52
C ARG A 190 7.59 7.23 -15.01
N SER A 191 7.74 5.96 -15.40
CA SER A 191 7.64 5.54 -16.81
C SER A 191 6.25 5.75 -17.40
N LEU A 192 5.20 5.78 -16.56
CA LEU A 192 3.83 6.14 -16.94
C LEU A 192 3.61 7.66 -17.04
N GLY A 193 4.62 8.50 -16.75
CA GLY A 193 4.48 9.95 -16.68
C GLY A 193 3.64 10.45 -15.50
N LEU A 194 3.39 9.61 -14.50
CA LEU A 194 2.56 9.94 -13.34
C LEU A 194 3.40 10.55 -12.21
N PRO A 195 2.87 11.57 -11.49
CA PRO A 195 3.69 12.37 -10.58
C PRO A 195 3.97 11.72 -9.23
N HIS A 196 3.09 10.83 -8.73
CA HIS A 196 3.19 10.37 -7.34
C HIS A 196 2.99 8.85 -7.19
N LEU A 197 3.73 8.27 -6.24
CA LEU A 197 3.41 6.96 -5.66
C LEU A 197 2.81 7.17 -4.26
N TYR A 198 1.56 6.77 -4.06
CA TYR A 198 0.87 6.82 -2.76
C TYR A 198 1.15 5.54 -1.97
N LEU A 199 1.65 5.66 -0.73
CA LEU A 199 2.04 4.51 0.11
C LEU A 199 1.03 4.18 1.24
N GLY A 200 -0.13 4.82 1.27
CA GLY A 200 -1.10 4.65 2.35
C GLY A 200 -0.77 5.47 3.58
N TYR A 201 -1.23 5.04 4.76
CA TYR A 201 -1.01 5.78 6.00
C TYR A 201 0.37 5.49 6.57
N TRP A 202 1.08 6.53 6.96
CA TRP A 202 2.17 6.50 7.91
C TRP A 202 1.61 6.86 9.29
N VAL A 203 1.99 6.10 10.32
CA VAL A 203 1.52 6.30 11.69
C VAL A 203 2.76 6.41 12.58
N PRO A 204 3.08 7.60 13.09
CA PRO A 204 4.16 7.79 14.04
C PRO A 204 3.97 6.87 15.25
N GLY A 205 5.06 6.22 15.71
CA GLY A 205 5.00 5.27 16.82
C GLY A 205 4.60 3.84 16.45
N SER A 206 4.14 3.61 15.22
CA SER A 206 3.86 2.25 14.73
C SER A 206 5.04 1.67 13.99
N ALA A 207 5.71 0.67 14.57
CA ALA A 207 6.84 -0.03 13.92
C ALA A 207 6.46 -0.64 12.56
N LYS A 208 5.21 -1.08 12.39
CA LYS A 208 4.68 -1.62 11.13
C LYS A 208 4.63 -0.58 10.00
N MET A 209 4.52 0.72 10.34
CA MET A 209 4.35 1.81 9.36
C MET A 209 5.58 2.68 9.17
N ASP A 210 6.57 2.56 10.07
CA ASP A 210 7.72 3.47 10.14
C ASP A 210 8.67 3.39 8.92
N TYR A 211 8.67 2.26 8.22
CA TYR A 211 9.49 2.10 7.01
C TYR A 211 9.21 3.14 5.93
N LYS A 212 8.00 3.74 5.88
CA LYS A 212 7.57 4.70 4.85
C LYS A 212 8.37 6.00 4.90
N ARG A 213 8.83 6.40 6.08
CA ARG A 213 9.66 7.61 6.26
C ARG A 213 11.04 7.53 5.60
N ARG A 214 11.48 6.33 5.19
CA ARG A 214 12.76 6.12 4.50
C ARG A 214 12.73 6.54 3.02
N TYR A 215 11.55 6.80 2.46
CA TYR A 215 11.40 7.22 1.07
C TYR A 215 11.27 8.74 1.01
N ARG A 216 12.34 9.42 0.58
CA ARG A 216 12.43 10.89 0.60
C ARG A 216 12.59 11.48 -0.80
N PRO A 217 11.97 12.65 -1.06
CA PRO A 217 11.06 13.39 -0.19
C PRO A 217 9.74 12.65 0.01
N LEU A 218 9.19 12.70 1.23
CA LEU A 218 7.89 12.13 1.57
C LEU A 218 6.89 13.26 1.80
N GLU A 219 5.77 13.26 1.10
CA GLU A 219 4.69 14.20 1.32
C GLU A 219 3.59 13.55 2.17
N GLY A 220 3.07 14.29 3.14
CA GLY A 220 1.94 13.89 3.97
C GLY A 220 0.74 14.81 3.76
N PHE A 221 -0.47 14.24 3.84
CA PHE A 221 -1.72 15.00 3.83
C PHE A 221 -2.01 15.50 5.24
N VAL A 222 -1.66 16.76 5.51
CA VAL A 222 -1.75 17.39 6.84
C VAL A 222 -2.55 18.68 6.73
N ALA A 223 -3.54 18.85 7.60
CA ALA A 223 -4.43 20.01 7.62
C ALA A 223 -5.05 20.31 6.25
N GLY A 224 -5.53 19.25 5.57
CA GLY A 224 -6.22 19.36 4.28
C GLY A 224 -5.31 19.63 3.06
N ARG A 225 -3.99 19.54 3.21
CA ARG A 225 -3.02 19.83 2.13
C ARG A 225 -1.87 18.82 2.12
N TRP A 226 -1.34 18.53 0.93
CA TRP A 226 -0.11 17.78 0.77
C TRP A 226 1.09 18.68 1.06
N ARG A 227 1.97 18.24 1.96
CA ARG A 227 3.19 18.96 2.38
C ARG A 227 4.35 17.99 2.53
N VAL A 228 5.54 18.43 2.20
CA VAL A 228 6.76 17.66 2.48
C VAL A 228 6.89 17.52 4.00
N LEU A 229 6.98 16.27 4.46
CA LEU A 229 7.18 15.96 5.86
C LEU A 229 8.66 16.22 6.24
N PRO A 230 8.91 16.80 7.41
CA PRO A 230 10.28 17.03 7.89
C PRO A 230 11.03 15.71 8.01
N GLU A 231 12.32 15.75 7.85
CA GLU A 231 13.19 14.65 8.25
C GLU A 231 13.13 14.55 9.77
N THR A 232 12.49 13.51 10.29
CA THR A 232 12.65 13.18 11.70
C THR A 232 14.10 12.77 11.90
N THR A 233 14.92 13.66 12.44
CA THR A 233 16.22 13.31 13.01
C THR A 233 15.96 12.21 14.02
N GLY A 234 16.33 10.96 13.66
CA GLY A 234 16.20 9.84 14.57
C GLY A 234 16.97 10.17 15.84
N ALA A 235 16.31 10.10 16.98
CA ALA A 235 17.00 9.81 18.20
C ALA A 235 17.80 8.51 17.97
N ARG A 236 19.13 8.63 18.05
CA ARG A 236 20.07 7.52 18.02
C ARG A 236 19.87 6.63 19.23
#